data_34d05ecc2cb082007d55b4b6b6f622b6
#
_entry.id   34d05ecc2cb082007d55b4b6b6f622b6
#
_cell.length_a   1.000
_cell.length_b   1.000
_cell.length_c   1.000
_cell.angle_alpha   90.00
_cell.angle_beta   90.00
_cell.angle_gamma   90.00
#
_symmetry.space_group_name_H-M   'P 1'
#
loop_
_entity.id
_entity.type
_entity.pdbx_description
1 polymer ?
#
loop_
_entity_poly.entity_id
_entity_poly.type
_entity_poly.pdbx_seq_one_letter_code
_entity_poly.pdbx_strand_id
1 'polypeptide(L)'
;MDARFNKIYQILEKNNLDAIALIPGSNFKYLTGGSFPLMERPTLLIITKKQNVAILPSLEVDSFNQLNIHSKIISWHDKDGFNQAFKEASKILGDIKNIGVEGQKIRFFETQAFKENFKEIEIINSHKEISSIRLNKEQDEINILIEAIKISEKSLESTLNYIKLGMSELQVKQFLMQELYKNGAEGLSFDPIVLTGPNSAIPHGHSSNQNIIKKGDALLFDFGATIKGYKADITRTFFMIEADEYQKKAYETVRQANEIGIQKSKIPNSLHDIDNETTLILENSDYKEFIVHKTGHGLGLDVHEDPYVVRGNNTKLEQGMVITVEPGLYIPQKFGIRIEDDVLITNDEPHVLTSFSKDFRIINNE
;
A
#
# COMPACT_ATOMS: atom_id res chain seq x y z
N MET A 1 -13.52 17.51 5.33
CA MET A 1 -12.27 17.90 6.04
C MET A 1 -12.43 17.80 7.55
N ASP A 2 -13.44 18.43 8.13
CA ASP A 2 -13.63 18.41 9.60
C ASP A 2 -13.78 17.02 10.22
N ALA A 3 -14.47 16.09 9.53
CA ALA A 3 -14.63 14.73 10.01
C ALA A 3 -13.29 13.97 10.15
N ARG A 4 -12.35 14.18 9.21
CA ARG A 4 -11.02 13.55 9.24
C ARG A 4 -10.13 14.12 10.37
N PHE A 5 -10.18 15.45 10.58
CA PHE A 5 -9.49 16.08 11.71
C PHE A 5 -10.06 15.63 13.06
N ASN A 6 -11.37 15.37 13.15
CA ASN A 6 -11.98 14.84 14.37
C ASN A 6 -11.40 13.46 14.76
N LYS A 7 -11.04 12.60 13.79
CA LYS A 7 -10.32 11.34 14.08
C LYS A 7 -8.99 11.62 14.78
N ILE A 8 -8.23 12.62 14.34
CA ILE A 8 -6.96 13.04 14.98
C ILE A 8 -7.21 13.57 16.41
N TYR A 9 -8.24 14.39 16.61
CA TYR A 9 -8.57 14.90 17.93
C TYR A 9 -8.94 13.79 18.93
N GLN A 10 -9.62 12.74 18.45
CA GLN A 10 -9.90 11.55 19.26
C GLN A 10 -8.61 10.79 19.64
N ILE A 11 -7.64 10.70 18.72
CA ILE A 11 -6.33 10.08 18.98
C ILE A 11 -5.57 10.89 20.05
N LEU A 12 -5.56 12.22 19.96
CA LEU A 12 -4.94 13.10 20.96
C LEU A 12 -5.52 12.81 22.36
N GLU A 13 -6.85 12.71 22.47
CA GLU A 13 -7.51 12.42 23.75
C GLU A 13 -7.18 11.04 24.29
N LYS A 14 -7.39 10.02 23.47
CA LYS A 14 -7.26 8.62 23.87
C LYS A 14 -5.83 8.26 24.30
N ASN A 15 -4.83 8.91 23.69
CA ASN A 15 -3.42 8.60 23.92
C ASN A 15 -2.70 9.64 24.78
N ASN A 16 -3.42 10.60 25.37
CA ASN A 16 -2.87 11.67 26.19
C ASN A 16 -1.73 12.43 25.49
N LEU A 17 -1.96 12.79 24.22
CA LEU A 17 -1.03 13.56 23.40
C LEU A 17 -1.46 15.03 23.36
N ASP A 18 -0.51 15.96 23.47
CA ASP A 18 -0.75 17.39 23.34
C ASP A 18 -0.81 17.79 21.86
N ALA A 19 -0.04 17.09 21.01
CA ALA A 19 0.03 17.35 19.58
C ALA A 19 0.31 16.06 18.79
N ILE A 20 -0.02 16.10 17.50
CA ILE A 20 0.45 15.14 16.48
C ILE A 20 1.19 15.95 15.41
N ALA A 21 2.40 15.51 15.05
CA ALA A 21 3.14 16.06 13.92
C ALA A 21 3.17 15.09 12.75
N LEU A 22 2.66 15.55 11.61
CA LEU A 22 2.66 14.83 10.34
C LEU A 22 3.66 15.46 9.38
N ILE A 23 4.42 14.62 8.71
CA ILE A 23 5.25 14.97 7.54
C ILE A 23 4.54 14.56 6.25
N PRO A 24 4.99 15.01 5.06
CA PRO A 24 4.43 14.57 3.79
C PRO A 24 4.38 13.03 3.68
N GLY A 25 3.22 12.54 3.32
CA GLY A 25 2.91 11.11 3.23
C GLY A 25 1.42 10.87 3.15
N SER A 26 1.01 9.63 3.26
CA SER A 26 -0.38 9.22 3.07
C SER A 26 -1.32 9.77 4.14
N ASN A 27 -0.90 9.83 5.41
CA ASN A 27 -1.71 10.42 6.47
C ASN A 27 -1.84 11.95 6.32
N PHE A 28 -0.76 12.62 5.91
CA PHE A 28 -0.80 14.02 5.56
C PHE A 28 -1.77 14.28 4.40
N LYS A 29 -1.64 13.50 3.30
CA LYS A 29 -2.54 13.59 2.14
C LYS A 29 -3.99 13.29 2.51
N TYR A 30 -4.25 12.27 3.32
CA TYR A 30 -5.59 11.91 3.76
C TYR A 30 -6.30 13.07 4.48
N LEU A 31 -5.57 13.77 5.36
CA LEU A 31 -6.12 14.87 6.14
C LEU A 31 -6.27 16.16 5.33
N THR A 32 -5.29 16.47 4.50
CA THR A 32 -5.19 17.79 3.84
C THR A 32 -5.65 17.80 2.39
N GLY A 33 -5.68 16.64 1.73
CA GLY A 33 -5.86 16.51 0.29
C GLY A 33 -4.59 16.81 -0.51
N GLY A 34 -3.54 17.37 0.11
CA GLY A 34 -2.31 17.78 -0.55
C GLY A 34 -1.21 16.74 -0.51
N SER A 35 -0.34 16.79 -1.50
CA SER A 35 0.88 16.00 -1.55
C SER A 35 2.07 16.92 -1.70
N PHE A 36 3.10 16.70 -0.86
CA PHE A 36 4.36 17.42 -0.90
C PHE A 36 5.52 16.43 -1.01
N PRO A 37 6.64 16.82 -1.65
CA PRO A 37 7.80 15.95 -1.71
C PRO A 37 8.41 15.77 -0.32
N LEU A 38 8.73 14.53 0.04
CA LEU A 38 9.50 14.20 1.23
C LEU A 38 11.00 14.20 0.87
N MET A 39 11.61 15.38 0.91
CA MET A 39 13.02 15.60 0.58
C MET A 39 13.78 16.12 1.81
N GLU A 40 14.96 16.71 1.61
CA GLU A 40 15.83 17.24 2.69
C GLU A 40 15.20 18.38 3.50
N ARG A 41 14.19 19.06 2.95
CA ARG A 41 13.50 20.18 3.63
C ARG A 41 12.40 19.69 4.53
N PRO A 42 12.39 20.04 5.83
CA PRO A 42 11.27 19.71 6.71
C PRO A 42 10.00 20.47 6.29
N THR A 43 8.95 19.69 6.10
CA THR A 43 7.58 20.13 5.86
C THR A 43 6.71 19.42 6.87
N LEU A 44 6.03 20.13 7.76
CA LEU A 44 5.25 19.51 8.83
C LEU A 44 3.90 20.22 9.01
N LEU A 45 2.91 19.43 9.43
CA LEU A 45 1.66 19.93 10.00
C LEU A 45 1.58 19.42 11.44
N ILE A 46 1.63 20.35 12.40
CA ILE A 46 1.47 20.07 13.83
C ILE A 46 0.03 20.38 14.20
N ILE A 47 -0.68 19.36 14.66
CA ILE A 47 -2.11 19.42 14.96
C ILE A 47 -2.30 19.36 16.48
N THR A 48 -3.01 20.32 17.05
CA THR A 48 -3.44 20.32 18.46
C THR A 48 -4.95 20.57 18.53
N LYS A 49 -5.54 20.38 19.70
CA LYS A 49 -6.97 20.72 19.93
C LYS A 49 -7.29 22.22 19.82
N LYS A 50 -6.28 23.08 19.99
CA LYS A 50 -6.49 24.55 20.04
C LYS A 50 -6.20 25.20 18.70
N GLN A 51 -5.11 24.80 18.05
CA GLN A 51 -4.67 25.38 16.77
C GLN A 51 -3.70 24.45 16.06
N ASN A 52 -3.65 24.57 14.75
CA ASN A 52 -2.68 23.85 13.91
C ASN A 52 -1.56 24.81 13.49
N VAL A 53 -0.35 24.28 13.36
CA VAL A 53 0.81 25.00 12.85
C VAL A 53 1.43 24.23 11.72
N ALA A 54 1.66 24.88 10.57
CA ALA A 54 2.41 24.32 9.45
C ALA A 54 3.80 24.93 9.41
N ILE A 55 4.84 24.12 9.42
CA ILE A 55 6.23 24.52 9.18
C ILE A 55 6.56 24.14 7.73
N LEU A 56 6.82 25.12 6.88
CA LEU A 56 6.98 24.93 5.44
C LEU A 56 8.23 25.64 4.91
N PRO A 57 8.99 25.01 3.99
CA PRO A 57 9.91 25.76 3.17
C PRO A 57 9.13 26.80 2.35
N SER A 58 9.68 27.98 2.13
CA SER A 58 8.98 29.08 1.48
C SER A 58 8.42 28.75 0.09
N LEU A 59 9.05 27.83 -0.62
CA LEU A 59 8.62 27.37 -1.94
C LEU A 59 7.31 26.56 -1.92
N GLU A 60 6.89 26.00 -0.77
CA GLU A 60 5.68 25.20 -0.63
C GLU A 60 4.48 25.96 -0.07
N VAL A 61 4.66 27.23 0.32
CA VAL A 61 3.62 28.03 0.99
C VAL A 61 2.40 28.23 0.10
N ASP A 62 2.60 28.56 -1.18
CA ASP A 62 1.48 28.81 -2.09
C ASP A 62 0.68 27.53 -2.37
N SER A 63 1.37 26.40 -2.56
CA SER A 63 0.74 25.09 -2.73
C SER A 63 -0.06 24.69 -1.48
N PHE A 64 0.48 24.94 -0.29
CA PHE A 64 -0.20 24.64 0.97
C PHE A 64 -1.43 25.55 1.19
N ASN A 65 -1.37 26.83 0.83
CA ASN A 65 -2.50 27.75 0.93
C ASN A 65 -3.71 27.30 0.10
N GLN A 66 -3.47 26.66 -1.06
CA GLN A 66 -4.55 26.13 -1.91
C GLN A 66 -5.36 24.99 -1.24
N LEU A 67 -4.80 24.34 -0.23
CA LEU A 67 -5.48 23.27 0.51
C LEU A 67 -6.54 23.79 1.49
N ASN A 68 -6.54 25.09 1.78
CA ASN A 68 -7.47 25.75 2.72
C ASN A 68 -7.48 25.08 4.12
N ILE A 69 -6.31 24.65 4.61
CA ILE A 69 -6.15 24.08 5.94
C ILE A 69 -6.08 25.21 6.96
N HIS A 70 -6.99 25.17 7.94
CA HIS A 70 -6.94 26.13 9.05
C HIS A 70 -5.72 25.89 9.93
N SER A 71 -4.65 26.63 9.67
CA SER A 71 -3.38 26.53 10.41
C SER A 71 -2.59 27.83 10.33
N LYS A 72 -1.74 28.09 11.33
CA LYS A 72 -0.75 29.15 11.24
C LYS A 72 0.47 28.65 10.47
N ILE A 73 0.79 29.30 9.37
CA ILE A 73 1.95 28.95 8.55
C ILE A 73 3.19 29.67 9.09
N ILE A 74 4.26 28.95 9.28
CA ILE A 74 5.61 29.43 9.57
C ILE A 74 6.49 28.99 8.41
N SER A 75 6.88 29.94 7.57
CA SER A 75 7.75 29.67 6.43
C SER A 75 9.23 29.90 6.79
N TRP A 76 10.11 29.17 6.14
CA TRP A 76 11.55 29.31 6.28
C TRP A 76 12.25 29.24 4.92
N HIS A 77 13.45 29.82 4.81
CA HIS A 77 14.26 29.85 3.59
C HIS A 77 15.55 29.06 3.78
N ASP A 78 16.05 28.45 2.71
CA ASP A 78 17.28 27.65 2.74
C ASP A 78 18.49 28.39 3.33
N LYS A 79 18.61 29.70 3.04
CA LYS A 79 19.71 30.55 3.56
C LYS A 79 19.68 30.70 5.09
N ASP A 80 18.50 30.62 5.72
CA ASP A 80 18.30 30.87 7.15
C ASP A 80 18.20 29.56 7.94
N GLY A 81 17.92 28.43 7.24
CA GLY A 81 17.63 27.14 7.84
C GLY A 81 16.26 27.08 8.52
N PHE A 82 15.87 25.91 8.94
CA PHE A 82 14.55 25.64 9.48
C PHE A 82 14.44 25.77 11.02
N ASN A 83 15.55 25.85 11.74
CA ASN A 83 15.55 25.77 13.22
C ASN A 83 14.75 26.90 13.87
N GLN A 84 14.81 28.13 13.29
CA GLN A 84 14.03 29.26 13.78
C GLN A 84 12.50 29.03 13.62
N ALA A 85 12.07 28.31 12.57
CA ALA A 85 10.66 27.98 12.37
C ALA A 85 10.14 27.03 13.47
N PHE A 86 10.92 26.05 13.91
CA PHE A 86 10.58 25.20 15.03
C PHE A 86 10.49 25.98 16.35
N LYS A 87 11.43 26.93 16.57
CA LYS A 87 11.40 27.82 17.73
C LYS A 87 10.17 28.74 17.75
N GLU A 88 9.73 29.22 16.60
CA GLU A 88 8.51 30.00 16.50
C GLU A 88 7.27 29.12 16.72
N ALA A 89 7.23 27.92 16.17
CA ALA A 89 6.17 26.95 16.41
C ALA A 89 6.02 26.65 17.90
N SER A 90 7.11 26.43 18.63
CA SER A 90 7.06 26.18 20.07
C SER A 90 6.47 27.34 20.86
N LYS A 91 6.75 28.59 20.49
CA LYS A 91 6.13 29.76 21.13
C LYS A 91 4.64 29.86 20.86
N ILE A 92 4.20 29.53 19.64
CA ILE A 92 2.79 29.59 19.24
C ILE A 92 1.99 28.49 19.92
N LEU A 93 2.52 27.27 19.93
CA LEU A 93 1.85 26.09 20.46
C LEU A 93 1.89 26.05 22.01
N GLY A 94 2.85 26.75 22.62
CA GLY A 94 3.00 26.82 24.06
C GLY A 94 3.56 25.53 24.66
N ASP A 95 3.06 25.14 25.82
CA ASP A 95 3.58 24.00 26.60
C ASP A 95 3.08 22.66 26.01
N ILE A 96 3.79 22.16 25.00
CA ILE A 96 3.61 20.83 24.43
C ILE A 96 4.62 19.90 25.08
N LYS A 97 4.14 18.87 25.79
CA LYS A 97 4.96 17.84 26.46
C LYS A 97 5.04 16.56 25.63
N ASN A 98 3.89 16.07 25.15
CA ASN A 98 3.75 14.80 24.47
C ASN A 98 3.35 15.03 23.01
N ILE A 99 4.26 14.75 22.06
CA ILE A 99 3.96 14.86 20.63
C ILE A 99 3.99 13.47 19.98
N GLY A 100 2.86 13.08 19.40
CA GLY A 100 2.75 11.85 18.59
C GLY A 100 3.31 12.06 17.20
N VAL A 101 4.06 11.09 16.70
CA VAL A 101 4.65 11.12 15.36
C VAL A 101 4.49 9.77 14.65
N GLU A 102 4.57 9.79 13.33
CA GLU A 102 4.66 8.57 12.52
C GLU A 102 6.08 7.99 12.60
N GLY A 103 6.34 7.14 13.59
CA GLY A 103 7.69 6.63 13.88
C GLY A 103 8.37 5.86 12.73
N GLN A 104 7.61 5.39 11.74
CA GLN A 104 8.15 4.77 10.53
C GLN A 104 8.49 5.79 9.42
N LYS A 105 8.09 7.05 9.57
CA LYS A 105 8.22 8.07 8.51
C LYS A 105 9.01 9.30 8.96
N ILE A 106 8.81 9.77 10.21
CA ILE A 106 9.51 10.94 10.71
C ILE A 106 11.02 10.72 10.71
N ARG A 107 11.78 11.71 10.26
CA ARG A 107 13.23 11.60 10.15
C ARG A 107 13.93 12.08 11.41
N PHE A 108 15.14 11.59 11.63
CA PHE A 108 15.94 11.90 12.83
C PHE A 108 16.13 13.42 13.03
N PHE A 109 16.44 14.16 11.98
CA PHE A 109 16.70 15.61 12.09
C PHE A 109 15.43 16.41 12.48
N GLU A 110 14.25 15.97 12.09
CA GLU A 110 12.98 16.59 12.51
C GLU A 110 12.73 16.32 14.01
N THR A 111 12.99 15.10 14.47
CA THR A 111 12.89 14.78 15.91
C THR A 111 13.91 15.57 16.72
N GLN A 112 15.10 15.76 16.19
CA GLN A 112 16.13 16.59 16.84
C GLN A 112 15.69 18.06 16.90
N ALA A 113 15.15 18.61 15.81
CA ALA A 113 14.64 20.00 15.78
C ALA A 113 13.51 20.21 16.82
N PHE A 114 12.64 19.23 17.04
CA PHE A 114 11.66 19.28 18.14
C PHE A 114 12.37 19.34 19.50
N LYS A 115 13.29 18.44 19.78
CA LYS A 115 14.02 18.38 21.07
C LYS A 115 14.81 19.64 21.39
N GLU A 116 15.38 20.30 20.38
CA GLU A 116 16.15 21.54 20.54
C GLU A 116 15.28 22.77 20.80
N ASN A 117 14.03 22.78 20.32
CA ASN A 117 13.20 23.98 20.31
C ASN A 117 11.97 23.90 21.22
N PHE A 118 11.54 22.72 21.65
CA PHE A 118 10.44 22.54 22.58
C PHE A 118 10.98 22.07 23.93
N LYS A 119 10.56 22.75 25.00
CA LYS A 119 11.05 22.44 26.34
C LYS A 119 10.50 21.10 26.83
N GLU A 120 11.38 20.19 27.25
CA GLU A 120 11.04 18.91 27.87
C GLU A 120 10.03 18.07 27.03
N ILE A 121 10.13 18.14 25.69
CA ILE A 121 9.23 17.41 24.81
C ILE A 121 9.55 15.91 24.77
N GLU A 122 8.53 15.08 24.93
CA GLU A 122 8.58 13.66 24.65
C GLU A 122 8.00 13.37 23.27
N ILE A 123 8.76 12.67 22.43
CA ILE A 123 8.35 12.27 21.08
C ILE A 123 7.90 10.82 21.13
N ILE A 124 6.60 10.61 20.90
CA ILE A 124 5.94 9.32 21.07
C ILE A 124 5.65 8.72 19.70
N ASN A 125 6.11 7.47 19.49
CA ASN A 125 5.73 6.74 18.28
C ASN A 125 4.24 6.40 18.33
N SER A 126 3.45 7.13 17.58
CA SER A 126 2.00 6.96 17.43
C SER A 126 1.63 6.53 16.00
N HIS A 127 2.54 5.82 15.32
CA HIS A 127 2.36 5.44 13.92
C HIS A 127 1.07 4.64 13.71
N LYS A 128 0.81 3.64 14.55
CA LYS A 128 -0.37 2.77 14.47
C LYS A 128 -1.67 3.56 14.67
N GLU A 129 -1.70 4.42 15.68
CA GLU A 129 -2.87 5.23 16.01
C GLU A 129 -3.15 6.24 14.89
N ILE A 130 -2.12 6.92 14.39
CA ILE A 130 -2.25 7.88 13.29
C ILE A 130 -2.71 7.17 12.00
N SER A 131 -2.14 6.01 11.66
CA SER A 131 -2.51 5.25 10.47
C SER A 131 -3.95 4.70 10.55
N SER A 132 -4.48 4.48 11.77
CA SER A 132 -5.84 3.99 11.97
C SER A 132 -6.95 4.92 11.42
N ILE A 133 -6.64 6.21 11.19
CA ILE A 133 -7.62 7.15 10.59
C ILE A 133 -8.07 6.75 9.18
N ARG A 134 -7.25 5.94 8.48
CA ARG A 134 -7.49 5.46 7.10
C ARG A 134 -7.91 3.99 7.02
N LEU A 135 -8.05 3.33 8.18
CA LEU A 135 -8.32 1.89 8.24
C LEU A 135 -9.62 1.55 7.50
N ASN A 136 -10.69 2.28 7.80
CA ASN A 136 -12.01 2.10 7.21
C ASN A 136 -12.21 3.11 6.09
N LYS A 137 -12.35 2.64 4.85
CA LYS A 137 -12.52 3.46 3.65
C LYS A 137 -13.95 3.98 3.54
N GLU A 138 -14.07 5.25 3.21
CA GLU A 138 -15.34 5.88 2.84
C GLU A 138 -15.74 5.47 1.41
N GLN A 139 -17.00 5.63 1.04
CA GLN A 139 -17.50 5.18 -0.28
C GLN A 139 -16.74 5.83 -1.45
N ASP A 140 -16.37 7.10 -1.31
CA ASP A 140 -15.60 7.81 -2.35
C ASP A 140 -14.21 7.21 -2.55
N GLU A 141 -13.55 6.78 -1.46
CA GLU A 141 -12.25 6.11 -1.50
C GLU A 141 -12.36 4.75 -2.19
N ILE A 142 -13.42 3.99 -1.86
CA ILE A 142 -13.72 2.69 -2.49
C ILE A 142 -13.94 2.85 -4.00
N ASN A 143 -14.69 3.87 -4.42
CA ASN A 143 -14.92 4.13 -5.84
C ASN A 143 -13.63 4.43 -6.61
N ILE A 144 -12.69 5.16 -5.99
CA ILE A 144 -11.38 5.46 -6.59
C ILE A 144 -10.52 4.19 -6.68
N LEU A 145 -10.53 3.32 -5.66
CA LEU A 145 -9.85 2.03 -5.70
C LEU A 145 -10.39 1.15 -6.83
N ILE A 146 -11.71 1.06 -6.99
CA ILE A 146 -12.35 0.31 -8.08
C ILE A 146 -11.92 0.85 -9.45
N GLU A 147 -11.78 2.17 -9.60
CA GLU A 147 -11.29 2.78 -10.85
C GLU A 147 -9.84 2.37 -11.13
N ALA A 148 -8.96 2.43 -10.13
CA ALA A 148 -7.57 2.01 -10.26
C ALA A 148 -7.44 0.52 -10.62
N ILE A 149 -8.25 -0.34 -9.98
CA ILE A 149 -8.32 -1.78 -10.27
C ILE A 149 -8.74 -2.03 -11.71
N LYS A 150 -9.81 -1.39 -12.20
CA LYS A 150 -10.29 -1.54 -13.59
C LYS A 150 -9.24 -1.15 -14.62
N ILE A 151 -8.48 -0.08 -14.36
CA ILE A 151 -7.36 0.34 -15.22
C ILE A 151 -6.29 -0.74 -15.24
N SER A 152 -5.94 -1.30 -14.08
CA SER A 152 -4.95 -2.36 -13.95
C SER A 152 -5.38 -3.62 -14.72
N GLU A 153 -6.59 -4.09 -14.52
CA GLU A 153 -7.14 -5.28 -15.18
C GLU A 153 -7.18 -5.13 -16.71
N LYS A 154 -7.64 -3.97 -17.20
CA LYS A 154 -7.65 -3.68 -18.64
C LYS A 154 -6.25 -3.66 -19.24
N SER A 155 -5.27 -3.14 -18.49
CA SER A 155 -3.88 -3.08 -18.93
C SER A 155 -3.23 -4.47 -18.95
N LEU A 156 -3.59 -5.33 -18.00
CA LEU A 156 -3.16 -6.72 -17.98
C LEU A 156 -3.67 -7.47 -19.24
N GLU A 157 -4.97 -7.38 -19.54
CA GLU A 157 -5.54 -8.08 -20.71
C GLU A 157 -4.87 -7.62 -22.02
N SER A 158 -4.61 -6.30 -22.18
CA SER A 158 -3.84 -5.78 -23.31
C SER A 158 -2.44 -6.37 -23.37
N THR A 159 -1.79 -6.52 -22.22
CA THR A 159 -0.43 -7.06 -22.10
C THR A 159 -0.40 -8.55 -22.43
N LEU A 160 -1.37 -9.33 -21.97
CA LEU A 160 -1.47 -10.76 -22.29
C LEU A 160 -1.65 -11.01 -23.79
N ASN A 161 -2.33 -10.11 -24.50
CA ASN A 161 -2.48 -10.18 -25.96
C ASN A 161 -1.19 -9.78 -26.71
N TYR A 162 -0.30 -9.04 -26.06
CA TYR A 162 0.97 -8.58 -26.67
C TYR A 162 2.12 -9.58 -26.51
N ILE A 163 2.15 -10.35 -25.41
CA ILE A 163 3.26 -11.24 -25.04
C ILE A 163 3.47 -12.32 -26.09
N LYS A 164 4.75 -12.60 -26.39
CA LYS A 164 5.21 -13.67 -27.29
C LYS A 164 6.42 -14.38 -26.73
N LEU A 165 6.65 -15.61 -27.21
CA LEU A 165 7.91 -16.31 -26.97
C LEU A 165 9.11 -15.46 -27.40
N GLY A 166 10.19 -15.52 -26.63
CA GLY A 166 11.41 -14.79 -26.91
C GLY A 166 11.44 -13.34 -26.44
N MET A 167 10.32 -12.79 -25.93
CA MET A 167 10.33 -11.49 -25.27
C MET A 167 11.02 -11.58 -23.90
N SER A 168 11.68 -10.50 -23.48
CA SER A 168 12.22 -10.40 -22.12
C SER A 168 11.16 -9.90 -21.13
N GLU A 169 11.35 -10.22 -19.85
CA GLU A 169 10.52 -9.67 -18.75
C GLU A 169 10.43 -8.14 -18.81
N LEU A 170 11.57 -7.48 -19.07
CA LEU A 170 11.62 -6.01 -19.11
C LEU A 170 10.84 -5.43 -20.28
N GLN A 171 10.83 -6.08 -21.46
CA GLN A 171 9.99 -5.66 -22.58
C GLN A 171 8.50 -5.74 -22.24
N VAL A 172 8.08 -6.84 -21.60
CA VAL A 172 6.68 -7.02 -21.20
C VAL A 172 6.30 -6.03 -20.11
N LYS A 173 7.16 -5.82 -19.10
CA LYS A 173 6.96 -4.81 -18.05
C LYS A 173 6.80 -3.41 -18.63
N GLN A 174 7.65 -3.01 -19.56
CA GLN A 174 7.56 -1.69 -20.21
C GLN A 174 6.24 -1.52 -20.97
N PHE A 175 5.78 -2.57 -21.66
CA PHE A 175 4.49 -2.54 -22.34
C PHE A 175 3.33 -2.43 -21.33
N LEU A 176 3.34 -3.19 -20.24
CA LEU A 176 2.35 -3.09 -19.17
C LEU A 176 2.28 -1.67 -18.58
N MET A 177 3.43 -1.07 -18.29
CA MET A 177 3.49 0.31 -17.79
C MET A 177 2.90 1.31 -18.79
N GLN A 178 3.18 1.13 -20.08
CA GLN A 178 2.62 1.97 -21.13
C GLN A 178 1.09 1.83 -21.21
N GLU A 179 0.57 0.60 -21.13
CA GLU A 179 -0.89 0.37 -21.13
C GLU A 179 -1.57 0.92 -19.86
N LEU A 180 -0.93 0.87 -18.68
CA LEU A 180 -1.45 1.51 -17.47
C LEU A 180 -1.68 3.02 -17.68
N TYR A 181 -0.67 3.76 -18.14
CA TYR A 181 -0.82 5.19 -18.41
C TYR A 181 -1.81 5.48 -19.56
N LYS A 182 -1.80 4.70 -20.62
CA LYS A 182 -2.74 4.82 -21.74
C LYS A 182 -4.20 4.61 -21.32
N ASN A 183 -4.44 3.73 -20.35
CA ASN A 183 -5.77 3.45 -19.81
C ASN A 183 -6.19 4.45 -18.70
N GLY A 184 -5.35 5.42 -18.35
CA GLY A 184 -5.71 6.54 -17.48
C GLY A 184 -5.07 6.53 -16.07
N ALA A 185 -4.10 5.64 -15.80
CA ALA A 185 -3.38 5.69 -14.54
C ALA A 185 -2.65 7.03 -14.38
N GLU A 186 -2.78 7.67 -13.23
CA GLU A 186 -2.01 8.87 -12.86
C GLU A 186 -0.58 8.54 -12.42
N GLY A 187 -0.35 7.27 -12.05
CA GLY A 187 0.94 6.73 -11.64
C GLY A 187 0.87 5.22 -11.48
N LEU A 188 1.99 4.62 -11.13
CA LEU A 188 2.08 3.22 -10.74
C LEU A 188 1.92 3.09 -9.23
N SER A 189 1.27 2.02 -8.76
CA SER A 189 1.18 1.74 -7.32
C SER A 189 2.56 1.48 -6.72
N PHE A 190 3.36 0.73 -7.46
CA PHE A 190 4.77 0.42 -7.21
C PHE A 190 5.45 0.09 -8.55
N ASP A 191 6.74 -0.23 -8.53
CA ASP A 191 7.47 -0.68 -9.72
C ASP A 191 6.99 -2.08 -10.13
N PRO A 192 6.25 -2.27 -11.25
CA PRO A 192 5.63 -3.54 -11.60
C PRO A 192 6.61 -4.70 -11.62
N ILE A 193 6.19 -5.83 -11.07
CA ILE A 193 6.93 -7.08 -11.07
C ILE A 193 6.38 -7.95 -12.22
N VAL A 194 7.22 -8.21 -13.21
CA VAL A 194 6.91 -9.12 -14.35
C VAL A 194 8.03 -10.12 -14.44
N LEU A 195 7.74 -11.37 -14.08
CA LEU A 195 8.74 -12.41 -13.95
C LEU A 195 8.36 -13.66 -14.73
N THR A 196 9.37 -14.37 -15.26
CA THR A 196 9.17 -15.59 -16.05
C THR A 196 10.00 -16.76 -15.54
N GLY A 197 9.45 -17.97 -15.64
CA GLY A 197 10.13 -19.23 -15.32
C GLY A 197 10.78 -19.20 -13.93
N PRO A 198 12.07 -19.57 -13.81
CA PRO A 198 12.75 -19.59 -12.51
C PRO A 198 12.82 -18.27 -11.76
N ASN A 199 12.78 -17.11 -12.46
CA ASN A 199 12.80 -15.80 -11.83
C ASN A 199 11.48 -15.51 -11.09
N SER A 200 10.36 -16.08 -11.52
CA SER A 200 9.08 -15.94 -10.82
C SER A 200 9.08 -16.60 -9.43
N ALA A 201 10.05 -17.49 -9.14
CA ALA A 201 10.23 -18.05 -7.80
C ALA A 201 10.86 -17.08 -6.79
N ILE A 202 11.16 -15.84 -7.18
CA ILE A 202 11.68 -14.80 -6.30
C ILE A 202 10.54 -13.80 -6.04
N PRO A 203 9.93 -13.77 -4.84
CA PRO A 203 8.73 -12.98 -4.57
C PRO A 203 8.83 -11.49 -4.94
N HIS A 204 9.98 -10.87 -4.64
CA HIS A 204 10.30 -9.48 -5.02
C HIS A 204 11.41 -9.44 -6.08
N GLY A 205 11.31 -10.32 -7.09
CA GLY A 205 12.25 -10.36 -8.20
C GLY A 205 12.18 -9.09 -9.06
N HIS A 206 13.25 -8.83 -9.79
CA HIS A 206 13.31 -7.71 -10.72
C HIS A 206 13.27 -8.19 -12.17
N SER A 207 12.45 -7.55 -12.98
CA SER A 207 12.36 -7.82 -14.40
C SER A 207 13.69 -7.48 -15.11
N SER A 208 14.14 -8.37 -15.98
CA SER A 208 15.43 -8.28 -16.67
C SER A 208 15.30 -8.47 -18.18
N ASN A 209 16.21 -7.88 -18.95
CA ASN A 209 16.38 -8.19 -20.38
C ASN A 209 17.00 -9.57 -20.61
N GLN A 210 17.62 -10.16 -19.59
CA GLN A 210 18.29 -11.46 -19.70
C GLN A 210 17.34 -12.64 -19.50
N ASN A 211 16.24 -12.43 -18.78
CA ASN A 211 15.21 -13.42 -18.55
C ASN A 211 14.23 -13.40 -19.72
N ILE A 212 14.32 -14.41 -20.57
CA ILE A 212 13.53 -14.53 -21.81
C ILE A 212 12.43 -15.56 -21.59
N ILE A 213 11.22 -15.19 -22.00
CA ILE A 213 10.03 -16.03 -21.92
C ILE A 213 10.18 -17.25 -22.83
N LYS A 214 10.00 -18.42 -22.26
CA LYS A 214 10.11 -19.73 -22.91
C LYS A 214 8.81 -20.51 -22.79
N LYS A 215 8.65 -21.49 -23.66
CA LYS A 215 7.58 -22.46 -23.58
C LYS A 215 7.62 -23.21 -22.23
N GLY A 216 6.47 -23.31 -21.57
CA GLY A 216 6.32 -23.92 -20.25
C GLY A 216 6.62 -22.98 -19.06
N ASP A 217 7.06 -21.74 -19.30
CA ASP A 217 7.33 -20.81 -18.21
C ASP A 217 6.03 -20.34 -17.53
N ALA A 218 6.07 -20.24 -16.21
CA ALA A 218 5.12 -19.43 -15.46
C ALA A 218 5.43 -17.94 -15.70
N LEU A 219 4.40 -17.15 -15.92
CA LEU A 219 4.45 -15.69 -16.08
C LEU A 219 3.70 -15.06 -14.92
N LEU A 220 4.42 -14.48 -13.99
CA LEU A 220 3.88 -13.80 -12.81
C LEU A 220 3.87 -12.29 -13.07
N PHE A 221 2.71 -11.67 -12.87
CA PHE A 221 2.48 -10.23 -12.93
C PHE A 221 1.98 -9.76 -11.58
N ASP A 222 2.66 -8.79 -10.99
CA ASP A 222 2.25 -8.13 -9.76
C ASP A 222 2.44 -6.62 -9.96
N PHE A 223 1.34 -5.87 -9.91
CA PHE A 223 1.30 -4.47 -10.33
C PHE A 223 -0.03 -3.81 -9.95
N GLY A 224 -0.06 -2.48 -10.05
CA GLY A 224 -1.30 -1.72 -9.89
C GLY A 224 -1.20 -0.31 -10.45
N ALA A 225 -2.36 0.26 -10.78
CA ALA A 225 -2.52 1.68 -11.13
C ALA A 225 -2.73 2.53 -9.88
N THR A 226 -2.34 3.80 -9.97
CA THR A 226 -2.67 4.82 -8.98
C THR A 226 -3.64 5.83 -9.57
N ILE A 227 -4.74 6.13 -8.86
CA ILE A 227 -5.73 7.18 -9.16
C ILE A 227 -5.95 8.04 -7.93
N LYS A 228 -5.79 9.35 -8.02
CA LYS A 228 -5.91 10.33 -6.91
C LYS A 228 -5.07 9.94 -5.68
N GLY A 229 -4.01 9.15 -5.91
CA GLY A 229 -3.11 8.61 -4.89
C GLY A 229 -3.54 7.28 -4.29
N TYR A 230 -4.74 6.79 -4.54
CA TYR A 230 -5.18 5.45 -4.15
C TYR A 230 -4.59 4.41 -5.12
N LYS A 231 -4.22 3.27 -4.57
CA LYS A 231 -3.41 2.25 -5.23
C LYS A 231 -4.20 0.97 -5.37
N ALA A 232 -4.20 0.37 -6.57
CA ALA A 232 -4.61 -1.01 -6.78
C ALA A 232 -3.41 -1.93 -6.57
N ASP A 233 -3.69 -3.17 -6.21
CA ASP A 233 -2.70 -4.23 -6.10
C ASP A 233 -3.28 -5.52 -6.65
N ILE A 234 -2.65 -6.09 -7.67
CA ILE A 234 -3.15 -7.31 -8.30
C ILE A 234 -2.01 -8.20 -8.76
N THR A 235 -2.04 -9.44 -8.32
CA THR A 235 -1.14 -10.47 -8.87
C THR A 235 -1.93 -11.53 -9.62
N ARG A 236 -1.45 -11.88 -10.82
CA ARG A 236 -1.91 -13.02 -11.62
C ARG A 236 -0.73 -13.78 -12.18
N THR A 237 -0.87 -15.10 -12.25
CA THR A 237 0.11 -16.00 -12.86
C THR A 237 -0.51 -16.74 -14.04
N PHE A 238 0.22 -16.82 -15.13
CA PHE A 238 -0.16 -17.51 -16.38
C PHE A 238 0.93 -18.48 -16.78
N PHE A 239 0.69 -19.27 -17.85
CA PHE A 239 1.70 -20.20 -18.38
C PHE A 239 1.84 -20.01 -19.89
N MET A 240 3.06 -20.05 -20.38
CA MET A 240 3.35 -19.81 -21.80
C MET A 240 3.30 -21.12 -22.60
N ILE A 241 2.35 -21.22 -23.55
CA ILE A 241 2.12 -22.33 -24.48
C ILE A 241 1.67 -23.64 -23.82
N GLU A 242 2.26 -24.05 -22.72
CA GLU A 242 1.92 -25.27 -21.99
C GLU A 242 2.25 -25.16 -20.50
N ALA A 243 1.71 -26.06 -19.71
CA ALA A 243 2.08 -26.27 -18.31
C ALA A 243 2.01 -27.75 -17.98
N ASP A 244 2.92 -28.22 -17.13
CA ASP A 244 2.90 -29.57 -16.63
C ASP A 244 1.90 -29.79 -15.48
N GLU A 245 1.66 -31.02 -15.10
CA GLU A 245 0.70 -31.34 -14.03
C GLU A 245 1.17 -30.84 -12.65
N TYR A 246 2.49 -30.70 -12.44
CA TYR A 246 3.03 -30.17 -11.18
C TYR A 246 2.73 -28.66 -11.06
N GLN A 247 2.87 -27.90 -12.15
CA GLN A 247 2.51 -26.49 -12.24
C GLN A 247 1.00 -26.28 -12.05
N LYS A 248 0.17 -27.08 -12.73
CA LYS A 248 -1.29 -27.01 -12.62
C LYS A 248 -1.76 -27.26 -11.20
N LYS A 249 -1.21 -28.30 -10.53
CA LYS A 249 -1.55 -28.64 -9.15
C LYS A 249 -1.12 -27.54 -8.19
N ALA A 250 0.07 -26.94 -8.37
CA ALA A 250 0.54 -25.82 -7.57
C ALA A 250 -0.37 -24.60 -7.75
N TYR A 251 -0.75 -24.28 -9.00
CA TYR A 251 -1.68 -23.17 -9.29
C TYR A 251 -3.02 -23.34 -8.60
N GLU A 252 -3.60 -24.52 -8.71
CA GLU A 252 -4.90 -24.83 -8.10
C GLU A 252 -4.83 -24.74 -6.57
N THR A 253 -3.72 -25.15 -5.96
CA THR A 253 -3.49 -25.02 -4.52
C THR A 253 -3.48 -23.55 -4.09
N VAL A 254 -2.78 -22.67 -4.83
CA VAL A 254 -2.76 -21.22 -4.55
C VAL A 254 -4.15 -20.61 -4.77
N ARG A 255 -4.84 -21.00 -5.84
CA ARG A 255 -6.21 -20.52 -6.12
C ARG A 255 -7.17 -20.86 -4.98
N GLN A 256 -7.17 -22.12 -4.50
CA GLN A 256 -7.97 -22.54 -3.38
C GLN A 256 -7.64 -21.79 -2.09
N ALA A 257 -6.34 -21.54 -1.83
CA ALA A 257 -5.92 -20.74 -0.68
C ALA A 257 -6.44 -19.30 -0.75
N ASN A 258 -6.37 -18.65 -1.93
CA ASN A 258 -6.94 -17.33 -2.14
C ASN A 258 -8.46 -17.32 -1.93
N GLU A 259 -9.19 -18.28 -2.47
CA GLU A 259 -10.64 -18.39 -2.31
C GLU A 259 -11.07 -18.54 -0.85
N ILE A 260 -10.37 -19.40 -0.09
CA ILE A 260 -10.62 -19.57 1.35
C ILE A 260 -10.30 -18.29 2.11
N GLY A 261 -9.20 -17.62 1.81
CA GLY A 261 -8.85 -16.33 2.41
C GLY A 261 -9.95 -15.28 2.20
N ILE A 262 -10.47 -15.18 0.97
CA ILE A 262 -11.59 -14.29 0.64
C ILE A 262 -12.85 -14.68 1.44
N GLN A 263 -13.22 -15.96 1.48
CA GLN A 263 -14.38 -16.44 2.24
C GLN A 263 -14.29 -16.12 3.74
N LYS A 264 -13.08 -16.09 4.30
CA LYS A 264 -12.82 -15.74 5.69
C LYS A 264 -12.75 -14.23 5.93
N SER A 265 -12.66 -13.42 4.89
CA SER A 265 -12.58 -11.94 4.95
C SER A 265 -13.95 -11.32 5.30
N LYS A 266 -14.61 -11.81 6.35
CA LYS A 266 -15.94 -11.37 6.81
C LYS A 266 -16.04 -11.25 8.32
N ILE A 267 -16.86 -10.32 8.78
CA ILE A 267 -17.20 -10.13 10.18
C ILE A 267 -17.97 -11.38 10.70
N PRO A 268 -17.65 -11.91 11.89
CA PRO A 268 -16.79 -11.34 12.95
C PRO A 268 -15.35 -11.88 13.01
N ASN A 269 -14.82 -12.41 11.90
CA ASN A 269 -13.47 -12.96 11.87
C ASN A 269 -12.40 -11.90 12.20
N SER A 270 -11.18 -12.36 12.43
CA SER A 270 -9.98 -11.55 12.60
C SER A 270 -9.03 -11.74 11.42
N LEU A 271 -8.02 -10.88 11.35
CA LEU A 271 -6.93 -11.01 10.37
C LEU A 271 -6.13 -12.30 10.56
N HIS A 272 -6.00 -12.78 11.82
CA HIS A 272 -5.46 -14.10 12.13
C HIS A 272 -6.25 -15.21 11.45
N ASP A 273 -7.61 -15.16 11.53
CA ASP A 273 -8.47 -16.20 10.98
C ASP A 273 -8.31 -16.30 9.46
N ILE A 274 -8.16 -15.17 8.76
CA ILE A 274 -7.93 -15.16 7.32
C ILE A 274 -6.59 -15.82 6.99
N ASP A 275 -5.49 -15.37 7.59
CA ASP A 275 -4.15 -15.90 7.30
C ASP A 275 -4.05 -17.38 7.70
N ASN A 276 -4.61 -17.75 8.84
CA ASN A 276 -4.58 -19.13 9.31
C ASN A 276 -5.25 -20.08 8.32
N GLU A 277 -6.47 -19.80 7.89
CA GLU A 277 -7.22 -20.65 6.97
C GLU A 277 -6.60 -20.69 5.57
N THR A 278 -6.11 -19.54 5.08
CA THR A 278 -5.38 -19.44 3.81
C THR A 278 -4.12 -20.30 3.83
N THR A 279 -3.31 -20.13 4.88
CA THR A 279 -2.02 -20.83 5.00
C THR A 279 -2.20 -22.32 5.23
N LEU A 280 -3.26 -22.76 5.96
CA LEU A 280 -3.56 -24.18 6.15
C LEU A 280 -3.78 -24.95 4.84
N ILE A 281 -4.35 -24.33 3.81
CA ILE A 281 -4.48 -24.96 2.48
C ILE A 281 -3.09 -25.24 1.89
N LEU A 282 -2.18 -24.27 1.98
CA LEU A 282 -0.81 -24.40 1.48
C LEU A 282 0.00 -25.40 2.31
N GLU A 283 -0.10 -25.37 3.65
CA GLU A 283 0.61 -26.26 4.58
C GLU A 283 0.20 -27.73 4.44
N ASN A 284 -1.07 -27.99 4.08
CA ASN A 284 -1.59 -29.33 3.86
C ASN A 284 -1.32 -29.88 2.45
N SER A 285 -0.61 -29.12 1.61
CA SER A 285 -0.24 -29.52 0.25
C SER A 285 1.15 -30.12 0.15
N ASP A 286 1.47 -30.67 -1.01
CA ASP A 286 2.83 -31.12 -1.35
C ASP A 286 3.84 -29.97 -1.48
N TYR A 287 3.38 -28.70 -1.35
CA TYR A 287 4.15 -27.48 -1.58
C TYR A 287 4.47 -26.70 -0.30
N LYS A 288 4.21 -27.25 0.89
CA LYS A 288 4.35 -26.58 2.19
C LYS A 288 5.72 -25.93 2.45
N GLU A 289 6.77 -26.50 1.88
CA GLU A 289 8.16 -26.02 2.00
C GLU A 289 8.41 -24.71 1.22
N PHE A 290 7.45 -24.30 0.35
CA PHE A 290 7.59 -23.18 -0.57
C PHE A 290 6.73 -21.97 -0.19
N ILE A 291 6.21 -21.93 1.02
CA ILE A 291 5.47 -20.80 1.60
C ILE A 291 6.50 -19.83 2.19
N VAL A 292 6.51 -18.57 1.77
CA VAL A 292 7.54 -17.62 2.19
C VAL A 292 7.02 -16.29 2.75
N HIS A 293 5.73 -15.98 2.62
CA HIS A 293 5.18 -14.72 3.11
C HIS A 293 3.76 -14.88 3.70
N LYS A 294 3.29 -13.83 4.38
CA LYS A 294 1.95 -13.71 4.95
C LYS A 294 0.88 -13.60 3.86
N THR A 295 -0.40 -13.71 4.25
CA THR A 295 -1.52 -13.71 3.31
C THR A 295 -1.83 -12.35 2.70
N GLY A 296 -1.49 -11.22 3.35
CA GLY A 296 -1.80 -9.92 2.77
C GLY A 296 -1.61 -8.73 3.71
N HIS A 297 -2.14 -7.59 3.28
CA HIS A 297 -2.02 -6.29 3.97
C HIS A 297 -3.21 -5.39 3.65
N GLY A 298 -3.34 -4.29 4.38
CA GLY A 298 -4.25 -3.21 4.04
C GLY A 298 -3.79 -2.44 2.81
N LEU A 299 -4.72 -1.87 2.09
CA LEU A 299 -4.51 -1.16 0.83
C LEU A 299 -5.28 0.16 0.82
N GLY A 300 -4.71 1.19 0.21
CA GLY A 300 -5.36 2.50 0.09
C GLY A 300 -4.44 3.55 -0.53
N LEU A 301 -4.10 4.57 0.25
CA LEU A 301 -3.13 5.60 -0.16
C LEU A 301 -1.68 5.09 -0.13
N ASP A 302 -1.36 4.13 0.74
CA ASP A 302 -0.14 3.33 0.63
C ASP A 302 -0.50 1.96 0.01
N VAL A 303 0.43 1.34 -0.72
CA VAL A 303 0.28 -0.05 -1.19
C VAL A 303 0.18 -0.96 0.02
N HIS A 304 1.15 -0.85 0.92
CA HIS A 304 1.15 -1.56 2.19
C HIS A 304 0.78 -0.59 3.31
N GLU A 305 -0.39 -0.79 3.90
CA GLU A 305 -0.83 -0.07 5.08
C GLU A 305 -1.46 -1.04 6.11
N ASP A 306 -1.73 -0.55 7.31
CA ASP A 306 -2.50 -1.33 8.27
C ASP A 306 -3.93 -1.62 7.73
N PRO A 307 -4.47 -2.80 8.04
CA PRO A 307 -3.94 -3.84 8.91
C PRO A 307 -3.20 -4.93 8.14
N TYR A 308 -2.23 -5.62 8.77
CA TYR A 308 -1.55 -6.75 8.15
C TYR A 308 -2.30 -8.07 8.39
N VAL A 309 -2.57 -8.82 7.31
CA VAL A 309 -3.20 -10.14 7.32
C VAL A 309 -2.13 -11.18 7.60
N VAL A 310 -1.93 -11.49 8.89
CA VAL A 310 -0.86 -12.38 9.35
C VAL A 310 -1.31 -13.15 10.60
N ARG A 311 -0.83 -14.38 10.75
CA ARG A 311 -1.06 -15.23 11.92
C ARG A 311 -0.65 -14.50 13.20
N GLY A 312 -1.51 -14.50 14.22
CA GLY A 312 -1.30 -13.75 15.46
C GLY A 312 -1.89 -12.34 15.50
N ASN A 313 -2.29 -11.77 14.36
CA ASN A 313 -3.00 -10.49 14.36
C ASN A 313 -4.50 -10.70 14.65
N ASN A 314 -4.88 -10.58 15.92
CA ASN A 314 -6.26 -10.79 16.38
C ASN A 314 -7.16 -9.55 16.21
N THR A 315 -6.73 -8.53 15.47
CA THR A 315 -7.58 -7.39 15.12
C THR A 315 -8.80 -7.88 14.37
N LYS A 316 -9.98 -7.52 14.87
CA LYS A 316 -11.24 -7.89 14.25
C LYS A 316 -11.46 -7.11 12.97
N LEU A 317 -12.10 -7.77 12.01
CA LEU A 317 -12.50 -7.12 10.76
C LEU A 317 -13.62 -6.12 11.04
N GLU A 318 -13.52 -4.98 10.37
CA GLU A 318 -14.50 -3.90 10.44
C GLU A 318 -14.96 -3.51 9.04
N GLN A 319 -16.20 -3.08 8.91
CA GLN A 319 -16.72 -2.56 7.64
C GLN A 319 -15.87 -1.42 7.10
N GLY A 320 -15.59 -1.45 5.81
CA GLY A 320 -14.79 -0.43 5.13
C GLY A 320 -13.28 -0.72 5.11
N MET A 321 -12.79 -1.75 5.80
CA MET A 321 -11.43 -2.21 5.59
C MET A 321 -11.27 -2.74 4.16
N VAL A 322 -10.15 -2.40 3.51
CA VAL A 322 -9.73 -2.98 2.24
C VAL A 322 -8.39 -3.67 2.48
N ILE A 323 -8.31 -4.94 2.13
CA ILE A 323 -7.12 -5.79 2.33
C ILE A 323 -6.79 -6.56 1.06
N THR A 324 -5.52 -6.94 0.88
CA THR A 324 -5.13 -7.94 -0.12
C THR A 324 -5.26 -9.34 0.44
N VAL A 325 -5.56 -10.31 -0.44
CA VAL A 325 -5.50 -11.75 -0.17
C VAL A 325 -4.64 -12.37 -1.26
N GLU A 326 -3.37 -12.60 -0.95
CA GLU A 326 -2.29 -12.85 -1.93
C GLU A 326 -1.44 -14.11 -1.63
N PRO A 327 -2.02 -15.29 -1.37
CA PRO A 327 -1.21 -16.48 -1.17
C PRO A 327 -0.30 -16.78 -2.36
N GLY A 328 0.88 -17.32 -2.07
CA GLY A 328 1.85 -17.70 -3.11
C GLY A 328 2.70 -18.91 -2.73
N LEU A 329 3.21 -19.58 -3.76
CA LEU A 329 4.17 -20.68 -3.68
C LEU A 329 5.37 -20.37 -4.58
N TYR A 330 6.58 -20.53 -4.05
CA TYR A 330 7.81 -20.16 -4.75
C TYR A 330 8.80 -21.33 -4.75
N ILE A 331 8.77 -22.12 -5.83
CA ILE A 331 9.57 -23.33 -5.99
C ILE A 331 10.94 -22.94 -6.56
N PRO A 332 12.03 -22.96 -5.77
CA PRO A 332 13.33 -22.45 -6.18
C PRO A 332 13.81 -23.06 -7.50
N GLN A 333 14.34 -22.20 -8.37
CA GLN A 333 14.89 -22.56 -9.70
C GLN A 333 13.86 -23.15 -10.68
N LYS A 334 12.56 -23.14 -10.34
CA LYS A 334 11.51 -23.63 -11.21
C LYS A 334 10.51 -22.52 -11.55
N PHE A 335 9.63 -22.16 -10.63
CA PHE A 335 8.61 -21.14 -10.83
C PHE A 335 8.01 -20.66 -9.52
N GLY A 336 7.40 -19.48 -9.56
CA GLY A 336 6.51 -18.95 -8.54
C GLY A 336 5.10 -18.76 -9.05
N ILE A 337 4.14 -18.89 -8.15
CA ILE A 337 2.72 -18.64 -8.40
C ILE A 337 2.21 -17.77 -7.26
N ARG A 338 1.59 -16.64 -7.58
CA ARG A 338 0.81 -15.80 -6.65
C ARG A 338 -0.51 -15.43 -7.32
N ILE A 339 -1.58 -15.46 -6.55
CA ILE A 339 -2.92 -14.99 -6.95
C ILE A 339 -3.39 -14.06 -5.86
N GLU A 340 -3.71 -12.83 -6.24
CA GLU A 340 -4.03 -11.75 -5.33
C GLU A 340 -5.28 -11.02 -5.73
N ASP A 341 -6.12 -10.74 -4.76
CA ASP A 341 -7.30 -9.91 -4.91
C ASP A 341 -7.39 -8.85 -3.83
N ASP A 342 -7.87 -7.66 -4.22
CA ASP A 342 -8.30 -6.59 -3.31
C ASP A 342 -9.69 -6.89 -2.79
N VAL A 343 -9.87 -6.95 -1.48
CA VAL A 343 -11.12 -7.36 -0.82
C VAL A 343 -11.60 -6.27 0.13
N LEU A 344 -12.82 -5.79 -0.08
CA LEU A 344 -13.53 -4.89 0.81
C LEU A 344 -14.32 -5.69 1.85
N ILE A 345 -14.08 -5.41 3.12
CA ILE A 345 -14.86 -5.97 4.23
C ILE A 345 -16.19 -5.22 4.33
N THR A 346 -17.29 -5.99 4.29
CA THR A 346 -18.65 -5.48 4.46
C THR A 346 -19.31 -6.11 5.69
N ASN A 347 -20.52 -5.66 6.04
CA ASN A 347 -21.30 -6.27 7.12
C ASN A 347 -21.87 -7.67 6.74
N ASP A 348 -21.92 -7.93 5.43
CA ASP A 348 -22.43 -9.19 4.88
C ASP A 348 -21.24 -10.05 4.36
N GLU A 349 -21.32 -10.52 3.12
CA GLU A 349 -20.23 -11.25 2.50
C GLU A 349 -19.12 -10.30 2.01
N PRO A 350 -17.85 -10.72 1.95
CA PRO A 350 -16.75 -9.89 1.46
C PRO A 350 -16.99 -9.49 0.00
N HIS A 351 -16.66 -8.25 -0.33
CA HIS A 351 -16.77 -7.76 -1.70
C HIS A 351 -15.39 -7.76 -2.36
N VAL A 352 -15.17 -8.67 -3.27
CA VAL A 352 -13.93 -8.71 -4.08
C VAL A 352 -13.99 -7.57 -5.09
N LEU A 353 -13.04 -6.64 -4.98
CA LEU A 353 -12.96 -5.46 -5.85
C LEU A 353 -12.31 -5.79 -7.21
N THR A 354 -11.37 -6.72 -7.22
CA THR A 354 -10.74 -7.27 -8.43
C THR A 354 -11.66 -8.24 -9.13
N SER A 355 -11.77 -8.13 -10.46
CA SER A 355 -12.67 -8.95 -11.28
C SER A 355 -11.95 -9.82 -12.32
N PHE A 356 -10.63 -9.63 -12.50
CA PHE A 356 -9.85 -10.41 -13.45
C PHE A 356 -9.85 -11.89 -13.07
N SER A 357 -10.19 -12.78 -14.02
CA SER A 357 -10.33 -14.22 -13.77
C SER A 357 -9.09 -14.83 -13.08
N LYS A 358 -9.35 -15.73 -12.15
CA LYS A 358 -8.37 -16.59 -11.47
C LYS A 358 -8.33 -18.01 -12.05
N ASP A 359 -9.01 -18.24 -13.15
CA ASP A 359 -8.96 -19.53 -13.82
C ASP A 359 -7.55 -19.80 -14.38
N PHE A 360 -7.16 -21.07 -14.32
CA PHE A 360 -5.90 -21.50 -14.94
C PHE A 360 -5.90 -21.16 -16.43
N ARG A 361 -4.93 -20.35 -16.86
CA ARG A 361 -4.88 -19.87 -18.27
C ARG A 361 -3.50 -20.09 -18.88
N ILE A 362 -3.51 -20.66 -20.07
CA ILE A 362 -2.33 -20.76 -20.96
C ILE A 362 -2.40 -19.65 -21.99
N ILE A 363 -1.30 -18.95 -22.20
CA ILE A 363 -1.13 -17.93 -23.24
C ILE A 363 -0.55 -18.62 -24.48
N ASN A 364 -1.28 -18.59 -25.57
CA ASN A 364 -0.95 -19.31 -26.82
C ASN A 364 -0.37 -18.40 -27.91
N ASN A 365 0.31 -17.32 -27.55
CA ASN A 365 0.91 -16.39 -28.51
C ASN A 365 2.33 -16.84 -28.85
N GLU A 366 2.56 -17.30 -30.08
CA GLU A 366 3.87 -17.66 -30.62
C GLU A 366 4.66 -16.45 -31.16
#